data_9fbc9cdb622b5b3cf7ad8a2a8a67a98b
#
_entry.id   9fbc9cdb622b5b3cf7ad8a2a8a67a98b
#
_cell.length_a   1.000
_cell.length_b   1.000
_cell.length_c   1.000
_cell.angle_alpha   90.00
_cell.angle_beta   90.00
_cell.angle_gamma   90.00
#
_symmetry.space_group_name_H-M   'P 1'
#
loop_
_entity.id
_entity.type
_entity.pdbx_description
1 polymer ?
#
loop_
_entity_poly.entity_id
_entity_poly.type
_entity_poly.pdbx_seq_one_letter_code
_entity_poly.pdbx_strand_id
1 'polypeptide(L)'
;MEEDTTPREKDKHGVDWYRMLVEEVNDLATVVDTDGAITYVSQAVTRVLGYDADDLIGHEGYEFVHPEDRERNADALETVLSDPSEFETVEVRFRHADGSWRWIEATMRNRLDDDIIDGILLSSRDITERKEYEAEARELAEEYEALLNNVEDAIFLINVEKREESVRFEFGRLSPSYERQTGITTEDVQGQTPRDVFGEEQGAELEANYHRCVNAGEPISYQEELRVDEGARFWQTKLAPMVNDGEVTRLIGVTRNVTERVERERQLRQQNERLEEFASVVSHDLRNPLNVAQGRATLLAEQVESDHLKPLVQALDRMEVIVEDTLTLARQGDTISETESVSLTDLVGKCWGTVDTEDANIEIVDEITFKGCVESP
;
A
#
# COMPACT_ATOMS: atom_id res chain seq x y z
N MET A 1 69.04 39.52 -34.11
CA MET A 1 68.15 38.98 -35.17
C MET A 1 66.80 38.77 -34.47
N GLU A 2 66.04 39.89 -34.42
CA GLU A 2 64.66 39.89 -33.85
C GLU A 2 63.75 39.35 -34.94
N GLU A 3 63.06 38.26 -34.64
CA GLU A 3 61.96 37.73 -35.45
C GLU A 3 60.75 38.65 -35.26
N ASP A 4 60.45 39.37 -36.30
CA ASP A 4 59.29 40.22 -36.51
C ASP A 4 58.04 39.25 -36.66
N THR A 5 57.44 38.93 -35.54
CA THR A 5 56.15 38.14 -35.55
C THR A 5 55.05 39.13 -35.87
N THR A 6 54.59 39.12 -37.11
CA THR A 6 53.51 39.98 -37.63
C THR A 6 52.20 39.81 -36.82
N PRO A 7 51.46 40.92 -36.59
CA PRO A 7 50.22 40.95 -35.79
C PRO A 7 49.12 40.02 -36.30
N ARG A 8 49.15 39.59 -37.55
CA ARG A 8 48.15 38.68 -38.19
C ARG A 8 48.14 37.22 -37.71
N GLU A 9 49.22 36.70 -37.14
CA GLU A 9 49.27 35.30 -36.65
C GLU A 9 48.70 35.12 -35.21
N LYS A 10 48.84 36.15 -34.35
CA LYS A 10 48.27 36.16 -33.01
C LYS A 10 46.74 36.21 -33.00
N ASP A 11 46.13 36.96 -33.93
CA ASP A 11 44.69 37.06 -34.08
C ASP A 11 44.06 35.78 -34.59
N LYS A 12 44.70 35.07 -35.51
CA LYS A 12 44.18 33.76 -35.98
C LYS A 12 44.13 32.69 -34.89
N HIS A 13 45.17 32.59 -34.07
CA HIS A 13 45.18 31.61 -32.95
C HIS A 13 44.12 31.94 -31.88
N GLY A 14 43.82 33.21 -31.66
CA GLY A 14 42.77 33.63 -30.75
C GLY A 14 41.36 33.23 -31.26
N VAL A 15 41.08 33.53 -32.53
CA VAL A 15 39.78 33.20 -33.17
C VAL A 15 39.55 31.70 -33.27
N ASP A 16 40.57 30.92 -33.61
CA ASP A 16 40.46 29.45 -33.70
C ASP A 16 40.27 28.82 -32.33
N TRP A 17 40.89 29.38 -31.28
CA TRP A 17 40.72 28.91 -29.90
C TRP A 17 39.32 29.20 -29.35
N TYR A 18 38.76 30.40 -29.59
CA TYR A 18 37.38 30.75 -29.20
C TYR A 18 36.36 29.89 -29.94
N ARG A 19 36.56 29.65 -31.24
CA ARG A 19 35.70 28.77 -32.03
C ARG A 19 35.69 27.35 -31.46
N MET A 20 36.87 26.81 -31.15
CA MET A 20 37.01 25.45 -30.57
C MET A 20 36.33 25.36 -29.21
N LEU A 21 36.42 26.41 -28.35
CA LEU A 21 35.71 26.42 -27.06
C LEU A 21 34.20 26.44 -27.25
N VAL A 22 33.66 27.21 -28.18
CA VAL A 22 32.21 27.26 -28.45
C VAL A 22 31.71 25.95 -29.09
N GLU A 23 32.55 25.28 -29.90
CA GLU A 23 32.22 24.00 -30.54
C GLU A 23 32.31 22.82 -29.58
N GLU A 24 33.17 22.89 -28.57
CA GLU A 24 33.33 21.84 -27.53
C GLU A 24 32.29 21.92 -26.40
N VAL A 25 31.68 23.13 -26.21
CA VAL A 25 30.58 23.28 -25.22
C VAL A 25 29.32 22.65 -25.77
N ASN A 26 28.65 21.86 -24.94
CA ASN A 26 27.41 21.17 -25.32
C ASN A 26 26.22 22.11 -25.53
N ASP A 27 26.35 23.39 -25.19
CA ASP A 27 25.28 24.37 -25.34
C ASP A 27 25.30 24.94 -26.79
N LEU A 28 24.09 25.10 -27.33
CA LEU A 28 23.89 25.70 -28.65
C LEU A 28 23.97 27.22 -28.55
N ALA A 29 24.83 27.84 -29.31
CA ALA A 29 24.89 29.29 -29.46
C ALA A 29 24.21 29.72 -30.76
N THR A 30 23.28 30.68 -30.66
CA THR A 30 22.54 31.25 -31.78
C THR A 30 22.53 32.76 -31.65
N VAL A 31 22.66 33.48 -32.77
CA VAL A 31 22.45 34.91 -32.83
C VAL A 31 21.25 35.19 -33.74
N VAL A 32 20.32 36.00 -33.25
CA VAL A 32 19.20 36.49 -34.06
C VAL A 32 19.25 38.01 -34.16
N ASP A 33 18.71 38.54 -35.24
CA ASP A 33 18.54 39.98 -35.39
C ASP A 33 17.33 40.52 -34.61
N THR A 34 17.02 41.80 -34.75
CA THR A 34 15.89 42.47 -34.09
C THR A 34 14.49 41.91 -34.52
N ASP A 35 14.41 41.29 -35.69
CA ASP A 35 13.20 40.71 -36.23
C ASP A 35 13.09 39.21 -35.86
N GLY A 36 14.10 38.63 -35.20
CA GLY A 36 14.16 37.25 -34.77
C GLY A 36 14.69 36.29 -35.84
N ALA A 37 15.26 36.80 -36.94
CA ALA A 37 15.88 35.97 -37.95
C ALA A 37 17.27 35.48 -37.49
N ILE A 38 17.57 34.24 -37.74
CA ILE A 38 18.82 33.60 -37.34
C ILE A 38 19.95 34.09 -38.25
N THR A 39 20.92 34.81 -37.70
CA THR A 39 22.09 35.29 -38.39
C THR A 39 23.33 34.43 -38.20
N TYR A 40 23.38 33.71 -37.08
CA TYR A 40 24.43 32.73 -36.76
C TYR A 40 23.89 31.60 -35.91
N VAL A 41 24.40 30.41 -36.11
CA VAL A 41 24.17 29.25 -35.25
C VAL A 41 25.44 28.39 -35.18
N SER A 42 25.82 27.95 -33.98
CA SER A 42 26.97 27.06 -33.79
C SER A 42 26.75 25.67 -34.36
N GLN A 43 27.82 24.94 -34.69
CA GLN A 43 27.75 23.53 -35.17
C GLN A 43 27.09 22.59 -34.17
N ALA A 44 26.97 22.96 -32.89
CA ALA A 44 26.25 22.21 -31.90
C ALA A 44 24.78 21.97 -32.28
N VAL A 45 24.19 22.76 -33.16
CA VAL A 45 22.82 22.61 -33.64
C VAL A 45 22.55 21.25 -34.29
N THR A 46 23.52 20.74 -35.04
CA THR A 46 23.37 19.40 -35.67
C THR A 46 23.25 18.29 -34.63
N ARG A 47 23.97 18.39 -33.52
CA ARG A 47 23.93 17.44 -32.43
C ARG A 47 22.65 17.60 -31.58
N VAL A 48 22.25 18.85 -31.30
CA VAL A 48 21.14 19.17 -30.38
C VAL A 48 19.79 19.10 -31.08
N LEU A 49 19.69 19.63 -32.30
CA LEU A 49 18.41 19.77 -33.02
C LEU A 49 18.38 19.05 -34.36
N GLY A 50 19.48 18.41 -34.78
CA GLY A 50 19.55 17.63 -36.01
C GLY A 50 19.55 18.38 -37.30
N TYR A 51 19.58 19.73 -37.29
CA TYR A 51 19.65 20.57 -38.49
C TYR A 51 21.10 20.87 -38.89
N ASP A 52 21.32 21.06 -40.17
CA ASP A 52 22.56 21.73 -40.61
C ASP A 52 22.48 23.22 -40.31
N ALA A 53 23.60 23.80 -39.87
CA ALA A 53 23.62 25.20 -39.46
C ALA A 53 23.20 26.15 -40.63
N ASP A 54 23.63 25.82 -41.86
CA ASP A 54 23.31 26.60 -43.05
C ASP A 54 21.82 26.59 -43.42
N ASP A 55 21.08 25.53 -43.00
CA ASP A 55 19.65 25.42 -43.26
C ASP A 55 18.79 26.28 -42.33
N LEU A 56 19.35 26.77 -41.23
CA LEU A 56 18.64 27.60 -40.26
C LEU A 56 18.90 29.11 -40.45
N ILE A 57 20.02 29.47 -41.04
CA ILE A 57 20.39 30.88 -41.25
C ILE A 57 19.38 31.55 -42.20
N GLY A 58 18.87 32.71 -41.78
CA GLY A 58 17.87 33.50 -42.47
C GLY A 58 16.42 33.09 -42.20
N HIS A 59 16.18 32.01 -41.47
CA HIS A 59 14.84 31.64 -40.99
C HIS A 59 14.51 32.35 -39.67
N GLU A 60 13.24 32.60 -39.44
CA GLU A 60 12.76 33.14 -38.16
C GLU A 60 12.77 32.06 -37.10
N GLY A 61 13.55 32.27 -36.01
CA GLY A 61 13.73 31.27 -34.96
C GLY A 61 12.40 30.77 -34.31
N TYR A 62 11.38 31.65 -34.26
CA TYR A 62 10.09 31.31 -33.68
C TYR A 62 9.31 30.28 -34.52
N GLU A 63 9.59 30.08 -35.79
CA GLU A 63 8.95 29.07 -36.64
C GLU A 63 9.19 27.66 -36.10
N PHE A 64 10.32 27.45 -35.46
CA PHE A 64 10.73 26.21 -34.88
C PHE A 64 10.21 26.00 -33.43
N VAL A 65 9.72 27.08 -32.80
CA VAL A 65 9.12 27.02 -31.44
C VAL A 65 7.71 26.46 -31.49
N HIS A 66 7.40 25.57 -30.53
CA HIS A 66 6.07 24.98 -30.39
C HIS A 66 4.99 26.08 -30.31
N PRO A 67 3.86 25.95 -30.99
CA PRO A 67 2.84 27.01 -31.05
C PRO A 67 2.40 27.55 -29.68
N GLU A 68 2.26 26.66 -28.66
CA GLU A 68 1.89 27.08 -27.30
C GLU A 68 2.96 27.85 -26.55
N ASP A 69 4.24 27.75 -26.96
CA ASP A 69 5.37 28.41 -26.30
C ASP A 69 5.79 29.70 -26.98
N ARG A 70 5.19 30.04 -28.13
CA ARG A 70 5.56 31.19 -28.96
C ARG A 70 5.35 32.53 -28.26
N GLU A 71 4.25 32.70 -27.56
CA GLU A 71 3.92 33.93 -26.83
C GLU A 71 5.00 34.18 -25.76
N ARG A 72 5.28 33.19 -24.92
CA ARG A 72 6.32 33.29 -23.89
C ARG A 72 7.73 33.57 -24.46
N ASN A 73 8.05 32.98 -25.61
CA ASN A 73 9.32 33.22 -26.28
C ASN A 73 9.41 34.63 -26.83
N ALA A 74 8.31 35.16 -27.38
CA ALA A 74 8.25 36.53 -27.90
C ALA A 74 8.37 37.59 -26.78
N ASP A 75 7.66 37.38 -25.66
CA ASP A 75 7.72 38.26 -24.48
C ASP A 75 9.15 38.36 -23.92
N ALA A 76 9.87 37.25 -23.86
CA ALA A 76 11.25 37.22 -23.41
C ALA A 76 12.19 38.00 -24.39
N LEU A 77 11.98 37.83 -25.68
CA LEU A 77 12.74 38.60 -26.69
C LEU A 77 12.44 40.08 -26.58
N GLU A 78 11.17 40.50 -26.42
CA GLU A 78 10.78 41.89 -26.23
C GLU A 78 11.41 42.50 -24.98
N THR A 79 11.46 41.77 -23.88
CA THR A 79 12.11 42.21 -22.63
C THR A 79 13.57 42.50 -22.85
N VAL A 80 14.31 41.59 -23.48
CA VAL A 80 15.75 41.75 -23.76
C VAL A 80 16.03 42.87 -24.76
N LEU A 81 15.13 43.10 -25.72
CA LEU A 81 15.23 44.22 -26.65
C LEU A 81 14.96 45.55 -25.95
N SER A 82 14.07 45.61 -24.97
CA SER A 82 13.70 46.85 -24.27
C SER A 82 14.76 47.32 -23.28
N ASP A 83 15.51 46.41 -22.66
CA ASP A 83 16.61 46.72 -21.74
C ASP A 83 17.86 45.88 -22.05
N PRO A 84 18.89 46.50 -22.68
CA PRO A 84 20.13 45.81 -23.02
C PRO A 84 20.96 45.30 -21.84
N SER A 85 20.65 45.74 -20.62
CA SER A 85 21.33 45.28 -19.39
C SER A 85 20.74 43.99 -18.84
N GLU A 86 19.51 43.63 -19.22
CA GLU A 86 18.80 42.45 -18.77
C GLU A 86 19.11 41.21 -19.63
N PHE A 87 18.85 40.07 -19.07
CA PHE A 87 18.83 38.81 -19.79
C PHE A 87 17.58 38.02 -19.36
N GLU A 88 17.04 37.24 -20.27
CA GLU A 88 15.91 36.41 -20.02
C GLU A 88 16.24 34.93 -20.27
N THR A 89 15.66 34.07 -19.46
CA THR A 89 15.77 32.62 -19.64
C THR A 89 14.40 32.03 -19.80
N VAL A 90 14.18 31.30 -20.91
CA VAL A 90 12.94 30.66 -21.21
C VAL A 90 13.16 29.17 -21.46
N GLU A 91 12.18 28.36 -21.05
CA GLU A 91 12.11 26.95 -21.41
C GLU A 91 11.01 26.80 -22.47
N VAL A 92 11.39 26.40 -23.67
CA VAL A 92 10.48 26.24 -24.82
C VAL A 92 10.70 24.90 -25.50
N ARG A 93 9.66 24.39 -26.14
CA ARG A 93 9.79 23.26 -27.05
C ARG A 93 10.22 23.72 -28.41
N PHE A 94 11.29 23.15 -28.89
CA PHE A 94 11.88 23.47 -30.20
C PHE A 94 11.80 22.22 -31.09
N ARG A 95 11.45 22.39 -32.38
CA ARG A 95 11.28 21.30 -33.33
C ARG A 95 12.65 20.75 -33.72
N HIS A 96 12.85 19.47 -33.54
CA HIS A 96 14.03 18.73 -34.05
C HIS A 96 13.82 18.38 -35.53
N ALA A 97 14.89 18.13 -36.25
CA ALA A 97 14.87 17.83 -37.71
C ALA A 97 14.09 16.57 -38.05
N ASP A 98 13.99 15.60 -37.12
CA ASP A 98 13.16 14.38 -37.27
C ASP A 98 11.66 14.61 -37.03
N GLY A 99 11.26 15.84 -36.70
CA GLY A 99 9.88 16.24 -36.42
C GLY A 99 9.46 16.11 -34.95
N SER A 100 10.30 15.57 -34.07
CA SER A 100 10.05 15.52 -32.62
C SER A 100 10.25 16.91 -31.97
N TRP A 101 9.80 17.04 -30.71
CA TRP A 101 9.99 18.24 -29.91
C TRP A 101 11.08 18.02 -28.87
N ARG A 102 12.01 19.00 -28.75
CA ARG A 102 13.04 19.05 -27.73
C ARG A 102 12.76 20.19 -26.78
N TRP A 103 12.89 19.97 -25.48
CA TRP A 103 12.85 21.04 -24.52
C TRP A 103 14.18 21.76 -24.50
N ILE A 104 14.15 23.06 -24.80
CA ILE A 104 15.33 23.93 -24.85
C ILE A 104 15.19 25.01 -23.79
N GLU A 105 16.17 25.10 -22.92
CA GLU A 105 16.37 26.25 -22.03
C GLU A 105 17.25 27.25 -22.75
N ALA A 106 16.68 28.38 -23.14
CA ALA A 106 17.39 29.44 -23.89
C ALA A 106 17.56 30.69 -23.03
N THR A 107 18.81 31.10 -22.82
CA THR A 107 19.14 32.38 -22.18
C THR A 107 19.47 33.38 -23.28
N MET A 108 18.70 34.48 -23.35
CA MET A 108 18.77 35.53 -24.33
C MET A 108 19.51 36.73 -23.75
N ARG A 109 20.44 37.34 -24.51
CA ARG A 109 21.19 38.53 -24.13
C ARG A 109 21.28 39.50 -25.30
N ASN A 110 20.97 40.78 -25.06
CA ASN A 110 21.14 41.83 -26.05
C ASN A 110 22.62 42.11 -26.27
N ARG A 111 23.07 42.04 -27.54
CA ARG A 111 24.43 42.38 -28.04
C ARG A 111 24.37 43.23 -29.32
N LEU A 112 23.30 44.02 -29.49
CA LEU A 112 23.13 44.88 -30.63
C LEU A 112 24.18 45.99 -30.70
N ASP A 113 24.73 46.44 -29.56
CA ASP A 113 25.80 47.44 -29.50
C ASP A 113 27.22 46.84 -29.60
N ASP A 114 27.32 45.50 -29.80
CA ASP A 114 28.60 44.79 -29.91
C ASP A 114 29.02 44.71 -31.39
N ASP A 115 30.13 45.33 -31.76
CA ASP A 115 30.64 45.40 -33.14
C ASP A 115 30.89 44.02 -33.81
N ILE A 116 30.89 42.91 -33.01
CA ILE A 116 31.20 41.58 -33.50
C ILE A 116 29.90 40.71 -33.60
N ILE A 117 29.00 40.85 -32.63
CA ILE A 117 27.78 39.99 -32.54
C ILE A 117 26.63 40.66 -33.28
N ASP A 118 26.40 41.95 -33.08
CA ASP A 118 25.36 42.77 -33.71
C ASP A 118 24.00 42.06 -33.77
N GLY A 119 23.50 41.62 -32.58
CA GLY A 119 22.26 40.86 -32.49
C GLY A 119 21.92 40.41 -31.05
N ILE A 120 20.91 39.59 -30.93
CA ILE A 120 20.55 38.94 -29.66
C ILE A 120 21.25 37.56 -29.61
N LEU A 121 22.12 37.40 -28.62
CA LEU A 121 22.83 36.15 -28.39
C LEU A 121 21.96 35.22 -27.52
N LEU A 122 21.68 34.02 -28.03
CA LEU A 122 21.00 32.96 -27.33
C LEU A 122 22.03 31.88 -26.97
N SER A 123 22.08 31.50 -25.69
CA SER A 123 22.76 30.30 -25.21
C SER A 123 21.70 29.28 -24.84
N SER A 124 21.64 28.15 -25.55
CA SER A 124 20.55 27.21 -25.46
C SER A 124 21.08 25.82 -25.07
N ARG A 125 20.41 25.23 -24.12
CA ARG A 125 20.70 23.86 -23.59
C ARG A 125 19.51 22.94 -23.81
N ASP A 126 19.77 21.73 -24.27
CA ASP A 126 18.77 20.67 -24.30
C ASP A 126 18.50 20.17 -22.86
N ILE A 127 17.27 20.33 -22.43
CA ILE A 127 16.77 19.90 -21.13
C ILE A 127 15.68 18.82 -21.26
N THR A 128 15.58 18.17 -22.43
CA THR A 128 14.55 17.16 -22.72
C THR A 128 14.61 16.03 -21.73
N GLU A 129 15.78 15.46 -21.50
CA GLU A 129 15.96 14.36 -20.53
C GLU A 129 15.56 14.78 -19.11
N ARG A 130 15.89 16.00 -18.68
CA ARG A 130 15.46 16.55 -17.38
C ARG A 130 13.92 16.61 -17.31
N LYS A 131 13.26 17.12 -18.34
CA LYS A 131 11.80 17.26 -18.41
C LYS A 131 11.10 15.91 -18.47
N GLU A 132 11.66 14.93 -19.15
CA GLU A 132 11.15 13.56 -19.18
C GLU A 132 11.22 12.90 -17.79
N TYR A 133 12.34 13.03 -17.09
CA TYR A 133 12.46 12.53 -15.72
C TYR A 133 11.51 13.24 -14.73
N GLU A 134 11.37 14.57 -14.85
CA GLU A 134 10.43 15.33 -14.03
C GLU A 134 8.98 14.89 -14.28
N ALA A 135 8.62 14.66 -15.55
CA ALA A 135 7.28 14.19 -15.93
C ALA A 135 7.01 12.76 -15.42
N GLU A 136 7.96 11.85 -15.62
CA GLU A 136 7.86 10.46 -15.15
C GLU A 136 7.75 10.39 -13.61
N ALA A 137 8.57 11.16 -12.90
CA ALA A 137 8.51 11.23 -11.43
C ALA A 137 7.18 11.79 -10.94
N ARG A 138 6.63 12.79 -11.67
CA ARG A 138 5.34 13.38 -11.35
C ARG A 138 4.19 12.39 -11.60
N GLU A 139 4.19 11.71 -12.75
CA GLU A 139 3.19 10.70 -13.08
C GLU A 139 3.19 9.57 -12.05
N LEU A 140 4.37 9.08 -11.68
CA LEU A 140 4.52 8.05 -10.65
C LEU A 140 4.01 8.54 -9.28
N ALA A 141 4.26 9.80 -8.93
CA ALA A 141 3.78 10.38 -7.68
C ALA A 141 2.24 10.50 -7.67
N GLU A 142 1.64 10.93 -8.79
CA GLU A 142 0.19 11.04 -8.96
C GLU A 142 -0.48 9.66 -8.90
N GLU A 143 0.10 8.64 -9.55
CA GLU A 143 -0.37 7.25 -9.48
C GLU A 143 -0.29 6.72 -8.04
N TYR A 144 0.83 6.94 -7.36
CA TYR A 144 1.02 6.52 -5.97
C TYR A 144 0.02 7.20 -5.02
N GLU A 145 -0.24 8.49 -5.20
CA GLU A 145 -1.26 9.20 -4.41
C GLU A 145 -2.67 8.68 -4.69
N ALA A 146 -3.00 8.41 -5.94
CA ALA A 146 -4.29 7.83 -6.31
C ALA A 146 -4.50 6.45 -5.68
N LEU A 147 -3.48 5.60 -5.67
CA LEU A 147 -3.52 4.30 -4.99
C LEU A 147 -3.74 4.45 -3.48
N LEU A 148 -2.98 5.31 -2.81
CA LEU A 148 -3.11 5.54 -1.35
C LEU A 148 -4.48 6.10 -0.97
N ASN A 149 -5.07 6.94 -1.81
CA ASN A 149 -6.38 7.56 -1.56
C ASN A 149 -7.54 6.56 -1.68
N ASN A 150 -7.40 5.51 -2.50
CA ASN A 150 -8.44 4.52 -2.76
C ASN A 150 -8.32 3.25 -1.88
N VAL A 151 -7.24 3.09 -1.12
CA VAL A 151 -7.09 1.98 -0.17
C VAL A 151 -7.88 2.28 1.10
N GLU A 152 -8.77 1.35 1.49
CA GLU A 152 -9.54 1.46 2.73
C GLU A 152 -8.68 1.24 3.98
N ASP A 153 -7.64 0.42 3.86
CA ASP A 153 -6.72 0.17 4.95
C ASP A 153 -5.92 1.44 5.28
N ALA A 154 -5.73 1.69 6.54
CA ALA A 154 -4.96 2.82 7.02
C ALA A 154 -3.47 2.53 6.89
N ILE A 155 -2.72 3.43 6.23
CA ILE A 155 -1.29 3.27 5.99
C ILE A 155 -0.53 4.37 6.73
N PHE A 156 0.56 4.00 7.37
CA PHE A 156 1.46 4.93 8.03
C PHE A 156 2.92 4.60 7.73
N LEU A 157 3.75 5.63 7.75
CA LEU A 157 5.19 5.54 7.54
C LEU A 157 5.91 5.98 8.81
N ILE A 158 6.87 5.17 9.26
CA ILE A 158 7.76 5.47 10.37
C ILE A 158 9.18 5.63 9.82
N ASN A 159 9.81 6.75 10.10
CA ASN A 159 11.23 6.95 9.88
C ASN A 159 12.02 6.27 11.00
N VAL A 160 13.10 5.58 10.63
CA VAL A 160 13.97 4.86 11.55
C VAL A 160 15.33 5.57 11.57
N GLU A 161 15.64 6.20 12.68
CA GLU A 161 16.92 6.85 12.90
C GLU A 161 17.78 6.00 13.84
N LYS A 162 18.86 5.43 13.33
CA LYS A 162 19.84 4.72 14.14
C LYS A 162 20.82 5.71 14.76
N ARG A 163 20.96 5.66 16.08
CA ARG A 163 21.96 6.36 16.87
C ARG A 163 22.93 5.35 17.46
N GLU A 164 24.07 5.79 17.95
CA GLU A 164 25.16 4.91 18.43
C GLU A 164 24.70 3.83 19.43
N GLU A 165 23.73 4.13 20.32
CA GLU A 165 23.23 3.20 21.33
C GLU A 165 21.69 2.98 21.29
N SER A 166 20.97 3.58 20.34
CA SER A 166 19.51 3.52 20.31
C SER A 166 18.95 3.63 18.90
N VAL A 167 17.72 3.20 18.73
CA VAL A 167 16.95 3.42 17.51
C VAL A 167 15.76 4.31 17.86
N ARG A 168 15.60 5.40 17.13
CA ARG A 168 14.49 6.33 17.26
C ARG A 168 13.50 6.11 16.13
N PHE A 169 12.22 6.12 16.47
CA PHE A 169 11.11 6.01 15.53
C PHE A 169 10.33 7.31 15.53
N GLU A 170 10.07 7.84 14.34
CA GLU A 170 9.30 9.07 14.18
C GLU A 170 8.25 8.88 13.08
N PHE A 171 7.05 9.40 13.30
CA PHE A 171 6.03 9.41 12.28
C PHE A 171 6.50 10.24 11.08
N GLY A 172 6.39 9.64 9.88
CA GLY A 172 6.66 10.30 8.63
C GLY A 172 5.37 10.81 7.98
N ARG A 173 4.64 9.94 7.33
CA ARG A 173 3.40 10.26 6.59
C ARG A 173 2.30 9.29 6.96
N LEU A 174 1.07 9.79 7.01
CA LEU A 174 -0.16 9.02 7.17
C LEU A 174 -0.95 9.05 5.87
N SER A 175 -1.65 7.96 5.54
CA SER A 175 -2.59 7.97 4.41
C SER A 175 -3.88 8.72 4.79
N PRO A 176 -4.62 9.25 3.81
CA PRO A 176 -5.92 9.86 4.08
C PRO A 176 -6.91 8.92 4.78
N SER A 177 -6.79 7.61 4.54
CA SER A 177 -7.57 6.59 5.23
C SER A 177 -7.23 6.48 6.71
N TYR A 178 -5.93 6.57 7.05
CA TYR A 178 -5.48 6.61 8.44
C TYR A 178 -6.04 7.84 9.16
N GLU A 179 -5.90 9.01 8.54
CA GLU A 179 -6.39 10.27 9.11
C GLU A 179 -7.91 10.26 9.34
N ARG A 180 -8.68 9.75 8.35
CA ARG A 180 -10.15 9.61 8.51
C ARG A 180 -10.56 8.64 9.61
N GLN A 181 -9.82 7.54 9.79
CA GLN A 181 -10.18 6.50 10.76
C GLN A 181 -9.76 6.85 12.19
N THR A 182 -8.68 7.59 12.35
CA THR A 182 -8.09 7.91 13.66
C THR A 182 -8.35 9.32 14.12
N GLY A 183 -8.63 10.25 13.20
CA GLY A 183 -8.70 11.69 13.48
C GLY A 183 -7.32 12.35 13.63
N ILE A 184 -6.23 11.58 13.49
CA ILE A 184 -4.85 12.06 13.62
C ILE A 184 -4.35 12.42 12.22
N THR A 185 -3.84 13.64 12.01
CA THR A 185 -3.32 14.08 10.72
C THR A 185 -1.81 13.95 10.61
N THR A 186 -1.29 13.89 9.39
CA THR A 186 0.15 13.89 9.15
C THR A 186 0.82 15.15 9.75
N GLU A 187 0.17 16.31 9.63
CA GLU A 187 0.71 17.58 10.15
C GLU A 187 0.87 17.56 11.67
N ASP A 188 -0.04 16.88 12.36
CA ASP A 188 -0.01 16.78 13.83
C ASP A 188 1.13 15.92 14.35
N VAL A 189 1.53 14.87 13.59
CA VAL A 189 2.43 13.84 14.12
C VAL A 189 3.78 13.75 13.43
N GLN A 190 3.98 14.40 12.32
CA GLN A 190 5.22 14.33 11.55
C GLN A 190 6.44 14.71 12.42
N GLY A 191 7.42 13.80 12.51
CA GLY A 191 8.62 13.97 13.32
C GLY A 191 8.42 13.69 14.82
N GLN A 192 7.19 13.38 15.26
CA GLN A 192 6.93 12.97 16.64
C GLN A 192 7.16 11.46 16.81
N THR A 193 7.51 11.06 18.03
CA THR A 193 7.64 9.64 18.38
C THR A 193 6.28 9.03 18.74
N PRO A 194 6.13 7.68 18.70
CA PRO A 194 4.92 7.03 19.18
C PRO A 194 4.53 7.40 20.61
N ARG A 195 5.51 7.66 21.47
CA ARG A 195 5.27 8.10 22.86
C ARG A 195 4.70 9.51 22.94
N ASP A 196 5.15 10.40 22.06
CA ASP A 196 4.63 11.77 22.00
C ASP A 196 3.17 11.79 21.57
N VAL A 197 2.78 10.89 20.65
CA VAL A 197 1.45 10.83 20.04
C VAL A 197 0.45 10.04 20.91
N PHE A 198 0.85 8.86 21.40
CA PHE A 198 -0.04 7.91 22.09
C PHE A 198 0.21 7.79 23.61
N GLY A 199 1.15 8.59 24.12
CA GLY A 199 1.57 8.54 25.53
C GLY A 199 2.55 7.42 25.82
N GLU A 200 3.09 7.42 27.04
CA GLU A 200 4.24 6.59 27.42
C GLU A 200 3.95 5.06 27.29
N GLU A 201 2.80 4.61 27.76
CA GLU A 201 2.46 3.19 27.83
C GLU A 201 2.19 2.63 26.42
N GLN A 202 1.25 3.21 25.68
CA GLN A 202 0.90 2.75 24.33
C GLN A 202 2.03 3.00 23.32
N GLY A 203 2.71 4.14 23.42
CA GLY A 203 3.85 4.45 22.58
C GLY A 203 4.98 3.45 22.75
N ALA A 204 5.25 2.99 23.99
CA ALA A 204 6.25 1.97 24.26
C ALA A 204 5.91 0.60 23.63
N GLU A 205 4.61 0.22 23.63
CA GLU A 205 4.16 -1.02 22.99
C GLU A 205 4.32 -0.95 21.47
N LEU A 206 4.00 0.18 20.87
CA LEU A 206 4.21 0.42 19.44
C LEU A 206 5.69 0.34 19.07
N GLU A 207 6.55 1.04 19.81
CA GLU A 207 8.00 1.00 19.60
C GLU A 207 8.57 -0.41 19.75
N ALA A 208 8.06 -1.22 20.69
CA ALA A 208 8.48 -2.61 20.83
C ALA A 208 8.18 -3.45 19.57
N ASN A 209 7.02 -3.22 18.94
CA ASN A 209 6.68 -3.84 17.66
C ASN A 209 7.58 -3.34 16.52
N TYR A 210 7.91 -2.04 16.51
CA TYR A 210 8.83 -1.48 15.51
C TYR A 210 10.24 -2.06 15.65
N HIS A 211 10.73 -2.16 16.87
CA HIS A 211 12.01 -2.84 17.16
C HIS A 211 12.01 -4.30 16.70
N ARG A 212 10.90 -5.05 16.92
CA ARG A 212 10.78 -6.43 16.44
C ARG A 212 10.90 -6.50 14.92
N CYS A 213 10.24 -5.59 14.21
CA CYS A 213 10.29 -5.54 12.75
C CYS A 213 11.69 -5.20 12.23
N VAL A 214 12.35 -4.19 12.83
CA VAL A 214 13.72 -3.80 12.46
C VAL A 214 14.70 -4.94 12.69
N ASN A 215 14.60 -5.63 13.85
CA ASN A 215 15.50 -6.73 14.21
C ASN A 215 15.26 -7.99 13.37
N ALA A 216 14.00 -8.27 12.99
CA ALA A 216 13.67 -9.39 12.12
C ALA A 216 14.14 -9.15 10.68
N GLY A 217 14.14 -7.89 10.22
CA GLY A 217 14.43 -7.53 8.83
C GLY A 217 13.40 -8.02 7.82
N GLU A 218 12.25 -8.51 8.30
CA GLU A 218 11.14 -9.05 7.50
C GLU A 218 9.78 -8.55 8.02
N PRO A 219 8.72 -8.62 7.21
CA PRO A 219 7.39 -8.17 7.64
C PRO A 219 6.85 -8.97 8.82
N ILE A 220 6.28 -8.26 9.80
CA ILE A 220 5.56 -8.85 10.94
C ILE A 220 4.09 -8.45 10.91
N SER A 221 3.23 -9.29 11.52
CA SER A 221 1.83 -8.97 11.74
C SER A 221 1.47 -9.15 13.21
N TYR A 222 0.64 -8.22 13.72
CA TYR A 222 0.17 -8.24 15.10
C TYR A 222 -1.19 -7.57 15.21
N GLN A 223 -1.86 -7.80 16.33
CA GLN A 223 -3.08 -7.11 16.70
C GLN A 223 -2.81 -6.25 17.92
N GLU A 224 -3.37 -5.05 17.92
CA GLU A 224 -3.18 -4.07 18.98
C GLU A 224 -4.49 -3.38 19.33
N GLU A 225 -4.57 -2.90 20.55
CA GLU A 225 -5.68 -2.07 21.03
C GLU A 225 -5.16 -0.66 21.24
N LEU A 226 -5.62 0.29 20.40
CA LEU A 226 -5.24 1.69 20.52
C LEU A 226 -6.45 2.50 21.01
N ARG A 227 -6.18 3.38 21.94
CA ARG A 227 -7.14 4.40 22.37
C ARG A 227 -6.98 5.62 21.47
N VAL A 228 -7.98 5.80 20.60
CA VAL A 228 -8.06 6.94 19.69
C VAL A 228 -9.39 7.63 19.97
N ASP A 229 -9.37 8.92 20.18
CA ASP A 229 -10.52 9.72 20.64
C ASP A 229 -11.14 9.20 21.97
N GLU A 230 -12.45 8.99 22.00
CA GLU A 230 -13.19 8.59 23.19
C GLU A 230 -13.30 7.06 23.38
N GLY A 231 -12.60 6.23 22.57
CA GLY A 231 -12.78 4.77 22.61
C GLY A 231 -11.55 3.94 22.28
N ALA A 232 -11.52 2.74 22.85
CA ALA A 232 -10.55 1.73 22.45
C ALA A 232 -10.97 1.08 21.12
N ARG A 233 -10.04 0.96 20.19
CA ARG A 233 -10.25 0.29 18.89
C ARG A 233 -9.22 -0.79 18.68
N PHE A 234 -9.66 -1.91 18.11
CA PHE A 234 -8.77 -3.01 17.76
C PHE A 234 -8.28 -2.86 16.33
N TRP A 235 -6.97 -2.90 16.18
CA TRP A 235 -6.29 -2.79 14.90
C TRP A 235 -5.51 -4.06 14.60
N GLN A 236 -5.58 -4.49 13.36
CA GLN A 236 -4.69 -5.54 12.83
C GLN A 236 -3.66 -4.87 11.95
N THR A 237 -2.41 -4.87 12.39
CA THR A 237 -1.30 -4.17 11.75
C THR A 237 -0.35 -5.16 11.11
N LYS A 238 0.02 -4.89 9.85
CA LYS A 238 1.15 -5.51 9.16
C LYS A 238 2.21 -4.45 8.99
N LEU A 239 3.39 -4.68 9.54
CA LEU A 239 4.52 -3.78 9.50
C LEU A 239 5.64 -4.39 8.66
N ALA A 240 6.17 -3.65 7.69
CA ALA A 240 7.23 -4.09 6.80
C ALA A 240 8.41 -3.12 6.82
N PRO A 241 9.66 -3.62 6.88
CA PRO A 241 10.85 -2.79 6.82
C PRO A 241 11.16 -2.37 5.37
N MET A 242 11.55 -1.12 5.21
CA MET A 242 12.12 -0.59 3.97
C MET A 242 13.64 -0.51 4.14
N VAL A 243 14.34 -1.32 3.37
CA VAL A 243 15.80 -1.43 3.44
C VAL A 243 16.43 -0.59 2.33
N ASN A 244 17.39 0.27 2.70
CA ASN A 244 18.22 1.00 1.77
C ASN A 244 19.69 0.77 2.15
N ASP A 245 20.53 0.41 1.19
CA ASP A 245 21.96 0.11 1.39
C ASP A 245 22.23 -0.91 2.52
N GLY A 246 21.34 -1.90 2.70
CA GLY A 246 21.44 -2.92 3.73
C GLY A 246 20.97 -2.50 5.14
N GLU A 247 20.48 -1.28 5.28
CA GLU A 247 19.94 -0.77 6.54
C GLU A 247 18.44 -0.48 6.46
N VAL A 248 17.71 -0.77 7.54
CA VAL A 248 16.31 -0.38 7.66
C VAL A 248 16.26 1.12 7.96
N THR A 249 15.76 1.90 7.00
CA THR A 249 15.63 3.36 7.11
C THR A 249 14.21 3.81 7.40
N ARG A 250 13.22 2.98 7.06
CA ARG A 250 11.80 3.24 7.27
C ARG A 250 11.03 1.96 7.57
N LEU A 251 9.88 2.12 8.21
CA LEU A 251 8.87 1.07 8.32
C LEU A 251 7.59 1.56 7.65
N ILE A 252 6.95 0.70 6.89
CA ILE A 252 5.60 0.93 6.38
C ILE A 252 4.63 0.05 7.14
N GLY A 253 3.63 0.66 7.75
CA GLY A 253 2.55 -0.03 8.44
C GLY A 253 1.26 0.05 7.64
N VAL A 254 0.60 -1.10 7.47
CA VAL A 254 -0.76 -1.19 6.94
C VAL A 254 -1.63 -1.72 8.07
N THR A 255 -2.59 -0.92 8.49
CA THR A 255 -3.44 -1.27 9.62
C THR A 255 -4.92 -1.21 9.24
N ARG A 256 -5.66 -2.20 9.73
CA ARG A 256 -7.09 -2.34 9.51
C ARG A 256 -7.84 -2.31 10.83
N ASN A 257 -8.88 -1.51 10.91
CA ASN A 257 -9.78 -1.52 12.05
C ASN A 257 -10.60 -2.84 12.05
N VAL A 258 -10.43 -3.64 13.10
CA VAL A 258 -11.11 -4.91 13.29
C VAL A 258 -12.02 -4.93 14.53
N THR A 259 -12.33 -3.75 15.07
CA THR A 259 -13.13 -3.59 16.31
C THR A 259 -14.47 -4.30 16.21
N GLU A 260 -15.22 -4.06 15.13
CA GLU A 260 -16.53 -4.67 14.94
C GLU A 260 -16.45 -6.21 14.86
N ARG A 261 -15.39 -6.74 14.22
CA ARG A 261 -15.15 -8.18 14.16
C ARG A 261 -14.86 -8.76 15.55
N VAL A 262 -13.94 -8.14 16.29
CA VAL A 262 -13.55 -8.59 17.63
C VAL A 262 -14.72 -8.52 18.62
N GLU A 263 -15.52 -7.46 18.55
CA GLU A 263 -16.71 -7.30 19.38
C GLU A 263 -17.78 -8.37 19.05
N ARG A 264 -17.99 -8.65 17.77
CA ARG A 264 -18.91 -9.69 17.32
C ARG A 264 -18.47 -11.08 17.76
N GLU A 265 -17.18 -11.38 17.62
CA GLU A 265 -16.58 -12.64 18.10
C GLU A 265 -16.74 -12.77 19.63
N ARG A 266 -16.51 -11.70 20.40
CA ARG A 266 -16.71 -11.67 21.85
C ARG A 266 -18.17 -11.88 22.23
N GLN A 267 -19.11 -11.25 21.53
CA GLN A 267 -20.54 -11.42 21.75
C GLN A 267 -21.00 -12.87 21.49
N LEU A 268 -20.56 -13.44 20.37
CA LEU A 268 -20.85 -14.83 20.03
C LEU A 268 -20.31 -15.79 21.10
N ARG A 269 -19.08 -15.57 21.52
CA ARG A 269 -18.48 -16.38 22.60
C ARG A 269 -19.26 -16.30 23.90
N GLN A 270 -19.64 -15.09 24.32
CA GLN A 270 -20.48 -14.92 25.51
C GLN A 270 -21.86 -15.61 25.39
N GLN A 271 -22.46 -15.55 24.21
CA GLN A 271 -23.73 -16.22 23.95
C GLN A 271 -23.55 -17.73 24.05
N ASN A 272 -22.49 -18.29 23.49
CA ASN A 272 -22.21 -19.72 23.58
C ASN A 272 -21.95 -20.14 25.04
N GLU A 273 -21.13 -19.43 25.79
CA GLU A 273 -20.86 -19.69 27.20
C GLU A 273 -22.15 -19.69 28.04
N ARG A 274 -23.07 -18.73 27.81
CA ARG A 274 -24.37 -18.67 28.46
C ARG A 274 -25.28 -19.87 28.07
N LEU A 275 -25.22 -20.25 26.80
CA LEU A 275 -26.03 -21.40 26.32
C LEU A 275 -25.56 -22.71 26.94
N GLU A 276 -24.24 -22.90 27.08
CA GLU A 276 -23.65 -24.07 27.75
C GLU A 276 -24.00 -24.11 29.23
N GLU A 277 -23.89 -22.98 29.94
CA GLU A 277 -24.27 -22.85 31.33
C GLU A 277 -25.77 -23.18 31.54
N PHE A 278 -26.63 -22.60 30.69
CA PHE A 278 -28.06 -22.86 30.70
C PHE A 278 -28.37 -24.35 30.45
N ALA A 279 -27.76 -24.94 29.42
CA ALA A 279 -27.92 -26.36 29.10
C ALA A 279 -27.49 -27.25 30.28
N SER A 280 -26.41 -26.92 30.96
CA SER A 280 -25.90 -27.65 32.11
C SER A 280 -26.89 -27.62 33.29
N VAL A 281 -27.41 -26.42 33.65
CA VAL A 281 -28.39 -26.25 34.74
C VAL A 281 -29.70 -27.02 34.44
N VAL A 282 -30.21 -26.82 33.21
CA VAL A 282 -31.46 -27.48 32.79
C VAL A 282 -31.30 -29.03 32.81
N SER A 283 -30.13 -29.53 32.41
CA SER A 283 -29.81 -30.96 32.46
C SER A 283 -29.99 -31.54 33.86
N HIS A 284 -29.33 -30.90 34.81
CA HIS A 284 -29.35 -31.34 36.19
C HIS A 284 -30.79 -31.30 36.78
N ASP A 285 -31.51 -30.22 36.50
CA ASP A 285 -32.85 -30.00 37.08
C ASP A 285 -33.94 -30.89 36.43
N LEU A 286 -33.74 -31.34 35.19
CA LEU A 286 -34.61 -32.30 34.53
C LEU A 286 -34.28 -33.76 34.92
N ARG A 287 -33.00 -34.12 35.03
CA ARG A 287 -32.60 -35.50 35.40
C ARG A 287 -33.08 -35.89 36.79
N ASN A 288 -33.04 -34.95 37.75
CA ASN A 288 -33.44 -35.26 39.14
C ASN A 288 -34.90 -35.73 39.28
N PRO A 289 -35.91 -35.01 38.79
CA PRO A 289 -37.32 -35.49 38.89
C PRO A 289 -37.56 -36.74 38.01
N LEU A 290 -36.83 -36.85 36.86
CA LEU A 290 -36.99 -38.00 35.98
C LEU A 290 -36.47 -39.27 36.63
N ASN A 291 -35.29 -39.26 37.25
CA ASN A 291 -34.73 -40.38 38.00
C ASN A 291 -35.62 -40.81 39.18
N VAL A 292 -36.24 -39.85 39.89
CA VAL A 292 -37.19 -40.13 40.95
C VAL A 292 -38.45 -40.80 40.41
N ALA A 293 -38.95 -40.33 39.25
CA ALA A 293 -40.14 -40.94 38.61
C ALA A 293 -39.88 -42.37 38.12
N GLN A 294 -38.72 -42.59 37.45
CA GLN A 294 -38.27 -43.90 36.98
C GLN A 294 -38.10 -44.86 38.16
N GLY A 295 -37.38 -44.46 39.22
CA GLY A 295 -37.23 -45.32 40.42
C GLY A 295 -38.53 -45.67 41.05
N ARG A 296 -39.53 -44.79 41.15
CA ARG A 296 -40.87 -45.09 41.66
C ARG A 296 -41.67 -45.96 40.72
N ALA A 297 -41.58 -45.74 39.39
CA ALA A 297 -42.28 -46.61 38.42
C ALA A 297 -41.73 -48.04 38.44
N THR A 298 -40.42 -48.20 38.56
CA THR A 298 -39.75 -49.50 38.67
C THR A 298 -40.19 -50.25 39.95
N LEU A 299 -40.19 -49.55 41.10
CA LEU A 299 -40.65 -50.14 42.35
C LEU A 299 -42.16 -50.56 42.31
N LEU A 300 -42.99 -49.78 41.62
CA LEU A 300 -44.38 -50.12 41.39
C LEU A 300 -44.56 -51.37 40.50
N ALA A 301 -43.74 -51.49 39.46
CA ALA A 301 -43.75 -52.62 38.56
C ALA A 301 -43.35 -53.93 39.24
N GLU A 302 -42.56 -53.89 40.32
CA GLU A 302 -42.25 -55.06 41.16
C GLU A 302 -43.36 -55.45 42.09
N GLN A 303 -44.24 -54.52 42.43
CA GLN A 303 -45.28 -54.75 43.45
C GLN A 303 -46.70 -55.00 42.89
N VAL A 304 -46.97 -54.56 41.67
CA VAL A 304 -48.30 -54.57 41.05
C VAL A 304 -48.20 -55.00 39.59
N GLU A 305 -48.89 -56.06 39.21
CA GLU A 305 -49.09 -56.42 37.81
C GLU A 305 -50.13 -55.47 37.17
N SER A 306 -49.69 -54.63 36.24
CA SER A 306 -50.57 -53.69 35.48
C SER A 306 -50.05 -53.47 34.08
N ASP A 307 -50.95 -53.62 33.11
CA ASP A 307 -50.63 -53.36 31.67
C ASP A 307 -50.21 -51.90 31.38
N HIS A 308 -50.44 -51.00 32.34
CA HIS A 308 -50.08 -49.58 32.20
C HIS A 308 -48.67 -49.29 32.70
N LEU A 309 -47.99 -50.09 33.44
CA LEU A 309 -46.68 -49.84 34.02
C LEU A 309 -45.57 -49.98 33.00
N LYS A 310 -45.60 -50.92 32.10
CA LYS A 310 -44.63 -51.14 31.06
C LYS A 310 -44.58 -49.96 30.11
N PRO A 311 -45.70 -49.40 29.58
CA PRO A 311 -45.69 -48.19 28.76
C PRO A 311 -45.22 -46.95 29.51
N LEU A 312 -45.48 -46.83 30.82
CA LEU A 312 -45.03 -45.71 31.65
C LEU A 312 -43.49 -45.68 31.78
N VAL A 313 -42.87 -46.84 32.10
CA VAL A 313 -41.42 -46.95 32.19
C VAL A 313 -40.77 -46.61 30.85
N GLN A 314 -41.27 -47.18 29.76
CA GLN A 314 -40.77 -46.85 28.40
C GLN A 314 -40.89 -45.38 28.05
N ALA A 315 -41.95 -44.69 28.49
CA ALA A 315 -42.11 -43.29 28.28
C ALA A 315 -41.06 -42.43 29.06
N LEU A 316 -40.74 -42.82 30.29
CA LEU A 316 -39.75 -42.20 31.14
C LEU A 316 -38.32 -42.40 30.58
N ASP A 317 -37.98 -43.60 30.13
CA ASP A 317 -36.74 -43.96 29.50
C ASP A 317 -36.54 -43.09 28.21
N ARG A 318 -37.60 -42.96 27.41
CA ARG A 318 -37.59 -42.13 26.22
C ARG A 318 -37.40 -40.64 26.53
N MET A 319 -37.98 -40.11 27.64
CA MET A 319 -37.76 -38.75 28.09
C MET A 319 -36.30 -38.50 28.47
N GLU A 320 -35.66 -39.48 29.14
CA GLU A 320 -34.26 -39.41 29.51
C GLU A 320 -33.35 -39.24 28.25
N VAL A 321 -33.56 -40.09 27.25
CA VAL A 321 -32.86 -40.04 25.97
C VAL A 321 -33.08 -38.70 25.29
N ILE A 322 -34.32 -38.18 25.21
CA ILE A 322 -34.61 -36.89 24.57
C ILE A 322 -33.91 -35.74 25.30
N VAL A 323 -33.88 -35.75 26.63
CA VAL A 323 -33.18 -34.73 27.42
C VAL A 323 -31.68 -34.79 27.13
N GLU A 324 -31.10 -35.98 27.11
CA GLU A 324 -29.68 -36.20 26.87
C GLU A 324 -29.27 -35.78 25.46
N ASP A 325 -30.01 -36.19 24.43
CA ASP A 325 -29.78 -35.81 23.04
C ASP A 325 -29.92 -34.31 22.83
N THR A 326 -30.95 -33.67 23.43
CA THR A 326 -31.15 -32.21 23.28
C THR A 326 -30.00 -31.43 23.89
N LEU A 327 -29.46 -31.90 25.00
CA LEU A 327 -28.34 -31.22 25.69
C LEU A 327 -27.01 -31.48 25.03
N THR A 328 -26.81 -32.62 24.45
CA THR A 328 -25.66 -32.94 23.60
C THR A 328 -25.63 -32.01 22.37
N LEU A 329 -26.77 -31.85 21.69
CA LEU A 329 -26.93 -30.92 20.60
C LEU A 329 -26.64 -29.45 21.01
N ALA A 330 -27.11 -29.04 22.21
CA ALA A 330 -26.86 -27.67 22.70
C ALA A 330 -25.39 -27.44 23.06
N ARG A 331 -24.62 -28.47 23.41
CA ARG A 331 -23.19 -28.42 23.72
C ARG A 331 -22.29 -28.56 22.48
N GLN A 332 -22.78 -29.21 21.41
CA GLN A 332 -22.04 -29.46 20.19
C GLN A 332 -21.85 -28.21 19.30
N GLY A 333 -22.26 -27.03 19.74
CA GLY A 333 -22.04 -25.76 19.02
C GLY A 333 -20.57 -25.39 18.77
N ASP A 334 -19.61 -25.97 19.52
CA ASP A 334 -18.19 -25.72 19.38
C ASP A 334 -17.36 -27.00 19.37
N THR A 335 -16.58 -27.13 18.30
CA THR A 335 -15.48 -28.08 18.09
C THR A 335 -15.83 -29.51 17.65
N ILE A 336 -15.81 -29.69 16.34
CA ILE A 336 -15.31 -30.95 15.76
C ILE A 336 -13.79 -30.98 16.03
N SER A 337 -13.38 -31.40 17.21
CA SER A 337 -11.99 -31.38 17.63
C SER A 337 -11.18 -32.57 17.13
N GLU A 338 -11.79 -33.72 16.89
CA GLU A 338 -11.11 -34.88 16.26
C GLU A 338 -12.08 -35.62 15.35
N THR A 339 -11.72 -35.79 14.10
CA THR A 339 -12.48 -36.64 13.17
C THR A 339 -11.74 -37.95 12.96
N GLU A 340 -12.44 -39.04 13.19
CA GLU A 340 -11.97 -40.38 12.88
C GLU A 340 -12.55 -40.90 11.56
N SER A 341 -11.93 -41.94 11.02
CA SER A 341 -12.42 -42.61 9.82
C SER A 341 -13.55 -43.58 10.22
N VAL A 342 -14.77 -43.23 9.85
CA VAL A 342 -15.97 -44.00 10.21
C VAL A 342 -16.42 -44.83 9.02
N SER A 343 -16.58 -46.14 9.21
CA SER A 343 -17.18 -47.05 8.22
C SER A 343 -18.71 -46.98 8.33
N LEU A 344 -19.36 -46.60 7.22
CA LEU A 344 -20.82 -46.61 7.13
C LEU A 344 -21.40 -48.00 7.35
N THR A 345 -20.69 -49.01 6.88
CA THR A 345 -21.06 -50.44 7.06
C THR A 345 -21.17 -50.83 8.52
N ASP A 346 -20.17 -50.45 9.33
CA ASP A 346 -20.16 -50.73 10.76
C ASP A 346 -21.26 -49.96 11.50
N LEU A 347 -21.48 -48.70 11.10
CA LEU A 347 -22.53 -47.89 11.70
C LEU A 347 -23.94 -48.44 11.42
N VAL A 348 -24.20 -48.81 10.18
CA VAL A 348 -25.46 -49.40 9.76
C VAL A 348 -25.67 -50.76 10.45
N GLY A 349 -24.61 -51.58 10.57
CA GLY A 349 -24.69 -52.87 11.29
C GLY A 349 -25.07 -52.74 12.77
N LYS A 350 -24.47 -51.74 13.45
CA LYS A 350 -24.80 -51.40 14.83
C LYS A 350 -26.25 -50.93 14.98
N CYS A 351 -26.69 -50.00 14.15
CA CYS A 351 -28.06 -49.47 14.18
C CYS A 351 -29.08 -50.53 13.85
N TRP A 352 -28.80 -51.43 12.88
CA TRP A 352 -29.70 -52.51 12.50
C TRP A 352 -29.92 -53.53 13.63
N GLY A 353 -28.89 -53.80 14.43
CA GLY A 353 -28.98 -54.69 15.59
C GLY A 353 -29.82 -54.13 16.75
N THR A 354 -30.12 -52.84 16.78
CA THR A 354 -30.90 -52.16 17.83
C THR A 354 -32.38 -52.01 17.48
N VAL A 355 -32.78 -52.28 16.23
CA VAL A 355 -34.14 -52.12 15.73
C VAL A 355 -34.77 -53.49 15.60
N ASP A 356 -35.99 -53.71 16.12
CA ASP A 356 -36.77 -54.94 15.92
C ASP A 356 -37.30 -54.94 14.47
N THR A 357 -36.63 -55.69 13.61
CA THR A 357 -36.84 -55.66 12.15
C THR A 357 -37.70 -56.90 11.66
N GLU A 358 -38.24 -57.71 12.55
CA GLU A 358 -38.98 -58.94 12.24
C GLU A 358 -38.24 -59.77 11.15
N ASP A 359 -38.77 -59.82 9.90
CA ASP A 359 -38.21 -60.63 8.81
C ASP A 359 -37.46 -59.78 7.78
N ALA A 360 -37.09 -58.49 8.05
CA ALA A 360 -36.38 -57.65 7.10
C ALA A 360 -34.87 -57.95 7.07
N ASN A 361 -34.26 -57.94 5.86
CA ASN A 361 -32.83 -58.11 5.66
C ASN A 361 -32.24 -56.83 5.09
N ILE A 362 -31.04 -56.45 5.55
CA ILE A 362 -30.27 -55.38 4.98
C ILE A 362 -29.10 -55.94 4.16
N GLU A 363 -28.94 -55.47 2.93
CA GLU A 363 -27.80 -55.79 2.07
C GLU A 363 -26.99 -54.51 1.84
N ILE A 364 -25.72 -54.53 2.19
CA ILE A 364 -24.79 -53.43 1.97
C ILE A 364 -24.05 -53.70 0.68
N VAL A 365 -24.29 -52.85 -0.34
CA VAL A 365 -23.79 -53.03 -1.70
C VAL A 365 -22.41 -52.46 -1.87
N ASP A 366 -22.08 -51.34 -1.13
CA ASP A 366 -20.79 -50.64 -1.21
C ASP A 366 -20.27 -50.26 0.18
N GLU A 367 -18.95 -50.35 0.38
CA GLU A 367 -18.28 -49.84 1.57
C GLU A 367 -17.91 -48.36 1.39
N ILE A 368 -18.49 -47.49 2.21
CA ILE A 368 -18.19 -46.07 2.24
C ILE A 368 -17.58 -45.73 3.59
N THR A 369 -16.43 -45.07 3.53
CA THR A 369 -15.73 -44.53 4.70
C THR A 369 -15.69 -43.01 4.60
N PHE A 370 -16.06 -42.31 5.67
CA PHE A 370 -16.03 -40.86 5.75
C PHE A 370 -15.34 -40.39 7.04
N LYS A 371 -14.90 -39.14 7.07
CA LYS A 371 -14.41 -38.56 8.33
C LYS A 371 -15.59 -38.04 9.14
N GLY A 372 -15.78 -38.57 10.31
CA GLY A 372 -16.83 -38.16 11.21
C GLY A 372 -16.33 -38.06 12.65
N CYS A 373 -17.07 -37.36 13.49
CA CYS A 373 -16.86 -37.39 14.94
C CYS A 373 -17.57 -38.64 15.48
N VAL A 374 -16.83 -39.52 16.16
CA VAL A 374 -17.39 -40.67 16.87
C VAL A 374 -17.38 -40.33 18.35
N GLU A 375 -18.50 -39.98 18.90
CA GLU A 375 -18.65 -40.02 20.36
C GLU A 375 -18.73 -41.49 20.80
N SER A 376 -17.84 -41.87 21.70
CA SER A 376 -17.91 -43.17 22.34
C SER A 376 -19.21 -43.26 23.17
N PRO A 377 -19.95 -44.38 23.14
CA PRO A 377 -21.22 -44.59 23.85
C PRO A 377 -21.07 -44.46 25.35
#